data_96a296f563a0f4b640dbfadd430267c7
#
_entry.id   96a296f563a0f4b640dbfadd430267c7
#
_cell.length_a   1.000
_cell.length_b   1.000
_cell.length_c   1.000
_cell.angle_alpha   90.00
_cell.angle_beta   90.00
_cell.angle_gamma   90.00
#
_symmetry.space_group_name_H-M   'P 1'
#
loop_
_entity.id
_entity.type
_entity.pdbx_description
1 polymer ?
#
loop_
_entity_poly.entity_id
_entity_poly.type
_entity_poly.pdbx_seq_one_letter_code
_entity_poly.pdbx_strand_id
1 'polypeptide(L)'
;EEAVPGSDGKGELLAPRGYEPEGSAGYRRAAERMNRIFLEAGFAFVSLKEAASQIERKDAEEIAGLMIRRRQIVQISGDYYTIPQISDQIRRRIREKYRSGEIITIIQIKDMFDVSRKNAKLILDYMENMGIVKQTGAQSERQMR
;
A
#
# COMPACT_ATOMS: atom_id res chain seq x y z
N GLU A 1 27.43 3.51 -7.62
CA GLU A 1 27.20 4.09 -7.65
C GLU A 1 27.03 4.26 -7.58
N GLU A 2 27.58 3.94 -7.55
CA GLU A 2 27.35 4.61 -7.55
C GLU A 2 27.31 4.93 -7.75
N ALA A 3 28.24 4.83 -7.84
CA ALA A 3 28.07 5.56 -8.01
C ALA A 3 28.08 5.76 -8.22
N VAL A 4 28.72 5.66 -8.45
CA VAL A 4 28.51 6.29 -8.65
C VAL A 4 28.40 6.51 -8.79
N PRO A 5 29.21 6.71 -8.89
CA PRO A 5 28.97 7.25 -8.98
C PRO A 5 28.74 7.42 -9.06
N GLY A 6 29.56 7.32 -9.24
CA GLY A 6 29.12 7.78 -9.22
C GLY A 6 29.01 7.81 -9.40
N SER A 7 29.69 7.94 -9.70
CA SER A 7 29.31 8.45 -9.88
C SER A 7 29.21 8.60 -10.26
N ASP A 8 30.02 8.52 -10.29
CA ASP A 8 29.76 9.07 -10.71
C ASP A 8 29.49 9.17 -11.28
N GLY A 9 30.15 9.23 -11.58
CA GLY A 9 29.58 9.63 -11.99
C GLY A 9 29.45 9.55 -12.68
N LYS A 10 29.68 9.75 -13.01
CA LYS A 10 29.22 9.91 -13.57
C LYS A 10 28.46 9.70 -14.19
N GLY A 11 28.46 9.58 -14.37
CA GLY A 11 27.58 9.56 -14.66
C GLY A 11 26.99 9.33 -15.21
N GLU A 12 26.81 9.10 -15.59
CA GLU A 12 26.03 8.83 -16.04
C GLU A 12 24.89 8.35 -16.18
N LEU A 13 24.87 7.55 -16.12
CA LEU A 13 23.46 7.37 -15.95
C LEU A 13 22.83 8.56 -15.28
N LEU A 14 21.87 9.14 -15.87
CA LEU A 14 21.32 10.40 -15.39
C LEU A 14 19.89 10.22 -14.90
N ALA A 15 19.66 10.69 -13.68
CA ALA A 15 18.30 10.78 -13.16
C ALA A 15 17.62 12.02 -13.73
N PRO A 16 16.29 12.05 -13.82
CA PRO A 16 15.58 13.26 -14.21
C PRO A 16 15.90 14.41 -13.26
N ARG A 17 15.79 15.64 -13.77
CA ARG A 17 16.05 16.80 -12.95
C ARG A 17 15.13 16.81 -11.73
N GLY A 18 15.71 17.07 -10.57
CA GLY A 18 14.96 17.09 -9.31
C GLY A 18 14.79 15.73 -8.66
N TYR A 19 15.17 14.68 -9.36
CA TYR A 19 15.07 13.32 -8.85
C TYR A 19 16.30 12.99 -8.01
N GLU A 20 16.07 12.33 -6.87
CA GLU A 20 17.16 11.91 -5.99
C GLU A 20 17.35 10.41 -6.06
N PRO A 21 18.61 9.92 -6.00
CA PRO A 21 18.85 8.49 -5.92
C PRO A 21 18.18 7.88 -4.71
N GLU A 22 17.82 6.63 -4.83
CA GLU A 22 17.12 5.90 -3.77
C GLU A 22 17.88 5.94 -2.45
N GLY A 23 19.20 5.93 -2.51
CA GLY A 23 20.01 5.92 -1.31
C GLY A 23 20.26 7.28 -0.67
N SER A 24 19.77 8.37 -1.26
CA SER A 24 20.05 9.70 -0.72
C SER A 24 19.30 9.89 0.60
N ALA A 25 19.84 10.77 1.46
CA ALA A 25 19.23 11.07 2.74
C ALA A 25 17.85 11.70 2.55
N GLY A 26 17.69 12.56 1.54
CA GLY A 26 16.40 13.18 1.27
C GLY A 26 15.34 12.16 0.86
N TYR A 27 15.72 11.24 -0.03
CA TYR A 27 14.82 10.19 -0.43
C TYR A 27 14.42 9.33 0.77
N ARG A 28 15.40 8.92 1.57
CA ARG A 28 15.12 8.05 2.71
C ARG A 28 14.18 8.71 3.71
N ARG A 29 14.36 10.01 3.98
CA ARG A 29 13.46 10.71 4.90
C ARG A 29 12.04 10.76 4.34
N ALA A 30 11.91 11.02 3.04
CA ALA A 30 10.59 11.07 2.42
C ALA A 30 9.93 9.68 2.43
N ALA A 31 10.70 8.63 2.13
CA ALA A 31 10.17 7.27 2.14
C ALA A 31 9.77 6.85 3.55
N GLU A 32 10.57 7.20 4.55
CA GLU A 32 10.24 6.89 5.95
C GLU A 32 8.99 7.63 6.39
N ARG A 33 8.84 8.88 5.98
CA ARG A 33 7.64 9.64 6.29
C ARG A 33 6.41 9.02 5.65
N MET A 34 6.53 8.64 4.38
CA MET A 34 5.44 7.97 3.67
C MET A 34 5.06 6.67 4.39
N ASN A 35 6.06 5.88 4.74
CA ASN A 35 5.84 4.63 5.46
C ASN A 35 5.10 4.87 6.77
N ARG A 36 5.48 5.91 7.51
CA ARG A 36 4.83 6.24 8.78
C ARG A 36 3.39 6.64 8.59
N ILE A 37 3.10 7.40 7.53
CA ILE A 37 1.72 7.80 7.23
C ILE A 37 0.82 6.57 7.09
N PHE A 38 1.27 5.59 6.31
CA PHE A 38 0.50 4.37 6.10
C PHE A 38 0.43 3.51 7.36
N LEU A 39 1.53 3.44 8.10
CA LEU A 39 1.56 2.66 9.33
C LEU A 39 0.58 3.21 10.37
N GLU A 40 0.59 4.53 10.55
CA GLU A 40 -0.29 5.17 11.53
C GLU A 40 -1.76 5.09 11.11
N ALA A 41 -2.03 5.09 9.81
CA ALA A 41 -3.39 4.94 9.32
C ALA A 41 -3.93 3.52 9.57
N GLY A 42 -3.04 2.52 9.57
CA GLY A 42 -3.43 1.14 9.81
C GLY A 42 -4.47 0.67 8.81
N PHE A 43 -5.60 0.19 9.30
CA PHE A 43 -6.67 -0.32 8.44
C PHE A 43 -7.65 0.77 8.00
N ALA A 44 -7.39 2.02 8.38
CA ALA A 44 -8.10 3.19 7.86
C ALA A 44 -7.26 3.74 6.71
N PHE A 45 -7.36 3.11 5.57
CA PHE A 45 -6.46 3.33 4.45
C PHE A 45 -6.45 4.77 3.96
N VAL A 46 -5.29 5.20 3.50
CA VAL A 46 -5.07 6.55 2.96
C VAL A 46 -4.85 6.41 1.47
N SER A 47 -5.39 7.34 0.67
CA SER A 47 -5.11 7.35 -0.75
C SER A 47 -3.65 7.76 -0.98
N LEU A 48 -3.09 7.30 -2.09
CA LEU A 48 -1.72 7.65 -2.43
C LEU A 48 -1.58 9.17 -2.60
N LYS A 49 -2.56 9.78 -3.22
CA LYS A 49 -2.56 11.22 -3.45
C LYS A 49 -2.53 11.97 -2.12
N GLU A 50 -3.33 11.54 -1.17
CA GLU A 50 -3.38 12.19 0.14
C GLU A 50 -2.07 12.00 0.89
N ALA A 51 -1.51 10.79 0.85
CA ALA A 51 -0.23 10.53 1.51
C ALA A 51 0.87 11.38 0.91
N ALA A 52 0.93 11.45 -0.42
CA ALA A 52 1.95 12.26 -1.10
C ALA A 52 1.80 13.73 -0.78
N SER A 53 0.58 14.23 -0.60
CA SER A 53 0.34 15.63 -0.30
C SER A 53 0.88 16.03 1.07
N GLN A 54 1.09 15.08 1.95
CA GLN A 54 1.65 15.34 3.28
C GLN A 54 3.18 15.39 3.27
N ILE A 55 3.80 15.04 2.16
CA ILE A 55 5.24 15.13 2.01
C ILE A 55 5.56 16.48 1.36
N GLU A 56 6.41 17.28 2.02
CA GLU A 56 6.71 18.63 1.54
C GLU A 56 7.84 18.58 0.52
N ARG A 57 7.58 17.92 -0.62
CA ARG A 57 8.52 17.82 -1.73
C ARG A 57 7.74 17.80 -3.02
N LYS A 58 8.31 18.44 -4.05
CA LYS A 58 7.68 18.47 -5.36
C LYS A 58 7.63 17.11 -6.02
N ASP A 59 8.56 16.23 -5.68
CA ASP A 59 8.67 14.91 -6.29
C ASP A 59 8.05 13.81 -5.42
N ALA A 60 7.15 14.18 -4.49
CA ALA A 60 6.55 13.20 -3.59
C ALA A 60 5.84 12.08 -4.33
N GLU A 61 5.13 12.41 -5.42
CA GLU A 61 4.43 11.38 -6.19
C GLU A 61 5.39 10.46 -6.93
N GLU A 62 6.52 11.00 -7.37
CA GLU A 62 7.54 10.16 -8.01
C GLU A 62 8.17 9.22 -7.02
N ILE A 63 8.41 9.70 -5.81
CA ILE A 63 8.94 8.85 -4.73
C ILE A 63 7.94 7.73 -4.42
N ALA A 64 6.65 8.08 -4.32
CA ALA A 64 5.61 7.08 -4.09
C ALA A 64 5.60 6.04 -5.20
N GLY A 65 5.72 6.46 -6.46
CA GLY A 65 5.78 5.55 -7.58
C GLY A 65 6.95 4.59 -7.49
N LEU A 66 8.10 5.08 -7.06
CA LEU A 66 9.26 4.23 -6.89
C LEU A 66 9.04 3.23 -5.75
N MET A 67 8.43 3.67 -4.66
CA MET A 67 8.13 2.78 -3.54
C MET A 67 7.16 1.67 -3.97
N ILE A 68 6.20 1.98 -4.83
CA ILE A 68 5.30 0.97 -5.37
C ILE A 68 6.07 -0.07 -6.17
N ARG A 69 6.94 0.38 -7.07
CA ARG A 69 7.72 -0.53 -7.89
C ARG A 69 8.62 -1.42 -7.06
N ARG A 70 9.10 -0.94 -5.93
CA ARG A 70 9.95 -1.71 -5.03
C ARG A 70 9.16 -2.46 -3.97
N ARG A 71 7.85 -2.42 -4.07
CA ARG A 71 6.93 -3.12 -3.17
C ARG A 71 7.07 -2.68 -1.72
N GLN A 72 7.47 -1.44 -1.53
CA GLN A 72 7.52 -0.82 -0.20
C GLN A 72 6.16 -0.30 0.19
N ILE A 73 5.29 -0.02 -0.78
CA ILE A 73 3.87 0.20 -0.54
C ILE A 73 3.11 -0.64 -1.57
N VAL A 74 1.92 -1.09 -1.17
CA VAL A 74 1.12 -2.01 -1.98
C VAL A 74 -0.29 -1.47 -2.15
N GLN A 75 -0.88 -1.74 -3.29
CA GLN A 75 -2.23 -1.30 -3.59
C GLN A 75 -3.25 -2.14 -2.82
N ILE A 76 -4.21 -1.47 -2.21
CA ILE A 76 -5.36 -2.14 -1.60
C ILE A 76 -6.50 -2.19 -2.61
N SER A 77 -6.94 -1.03 -3.09
CA SER A 77 -7.97 -0.93 -4.12
C SER A 77 -7.99 0.50 -4.64
N GLY A 78 -8.05 0.66 -5.96
CA GLY A 78 -8.06 1.99 -6.57
C GLY A 78 -6.83 2.78 -6.17
N ASP A 79 -7.04 3.97 -5.61
CA ASP A 79 -5.95 4.85 -5.20
C ASP A 79 -5.56 4.63 -3.73
N TYR A 80 -6.12 3.62 -3.07
CA TYR A 80 -5.82 3.34 -1.67
C TYR A 80 -4.69 2.34 -1.56
N TYR A 81 -3.69 2.68 -0.73
CA TYR A 81 -2.47 1.91 -0.57
C TYR A 81 -2.16 1.71 0.90
N THR A 82 -1.24 0.81 1.19
CA THR A 82 -0.72 0.61 2.53
C THR A 82 0.67 -0.01 2.42
N ILE A 83 1.28 -0.30 3.56
CA ILE A 83 2.60 -0.95 3.58
C ILE A 83 2.42 -2.46 3.76
N PRO A 84 3.42 -3.25 3.35
CA PRO A 84 3.31 -4.72 3.46
C PRO A 84 3.00 -5.21 4.86
N GLN A 85 3.51 -4.52 5.88
CA GLN A 85 3.25 -4.90 7.27
C GLN A 85 1.75 -4.93 7.56
N ILE A 86 1.00 -3.97 7.03
CA ILE A 86 -0.44 -3.89 7.23
C ILE A 86 -1.17 -4.90 6.34
N SER A 87 -0.80 -4.98 5.06
CA SER A 87 -1.48 -5.90 4.14
C SER A 87 -1.25 -7.36 4.53
N ASP A 88 -0.07 -7.68 5.06
CA ASP A 88 0.22 -9.04 5.54
C ASP A 88 -0.68 -9.40 6.72
N GLN A 89 -0.95 -8.44 7.61
CA GLN A 89 -1.85 -8.67 8.74
C GLN A 89 -3.26 -8.96 8.24
N ILE A 90 -3.72 -8.26 7.22
CA ILE A 90 -5.05 -8.51 6.65
C ILE A 90 -5.13 -9.97 6.20
N ARG A 91 -4.18 -10.39 5.37
CA ARG A 91 -4.21 -11.75 4.83
C ARG A 91 -4.13 -12.80 5.93
N ARG A 92 -3.24 -12.59 6.89
CA ARG A 92 -3.06 -13.56 7.98
C ARG A 92 -4.32 -13.68 8.81
N ARG A 93 -4.90 -12.55 9.23
CA ARG A 93 -6.09 -12.58 10.08
C ARG A 93 -7.28 -13.21 9.38
N ILE A 94 -7.44 -12.94 8.09
CA ILE A 94 -8.54 -13.53 7.33
C ILE A 94 -8.36 -15.05 7.22
N ARG A 95 -7.14 -15.51 6.91
CA ARG A 95 -6.88 -16.94 6.75
C ARG A 95 -6.98 -17.70 8.06
N GLU A 96 -6.72 -17.04 9.17
CA GLU A 96 -6.84 -17.67 10.48
C GLU A 96 -8.30 -17.84 10.88
N LYS A 97 -9.18 -16.95 10.43
CA LYS A 97 -10.56 -16.97 10.86
C LYS A 97 -11.49 -17.71 9.92
N TYR A 98 -11.24 -17.64 8.62
CA TYR A 98 -12.18 -18.17 7.62
C TYR A 98 -11.56 -19.33 6.86
N ARG A 99 -12.43 -20.31 6.53
CA ARG A 99 -12.02 -21.48 5.78
C ARG A 99 -12.57 -21.41 4.36
N SER A 100 -12.03 -22.25 3.48
CA SER A 100 -12.46 -22.34 2.09
C SER A 100 -13.98 -22.54 2.03
N GLY A 101 -14.63 -21.76 1.19
CA GLY A 101 -16.07 -21.86 0.98
C GLY A 101 -16.91 -20.97 1.88
N GLU A 102 -16.34 -20.45 2.96
CA GLU A 102 -17.12 -19.61 3.87
C GLU A 102 -17.41 -18.24 3.26
N ILE A 103 -18.55 -17.69 3.62
CA ILE A 103 -18.97 -16.36 3.17
C ILE A 103 -18.47 -15.32 4.17
N ILE A 104 -17.90 -14.24 3.64
CA ILE A 104 -17.41 -13.13 4.44
C ILE A 104 -18.19 -11.89 4.05
N THR A 105 -18.79 -11.22 5.04
CA THR A 105 -19.60 -10.02 4.79
C THR A 105 -18.82 -8.77 5.19
N ILE A 106 -19.29 -7.63 4.66
CA ILE A 106 -18.72 -6.32 5.03
C ILE A 106 -18.82 -6.12 6.54
N ILE A 107 -19.95 -6.52 7.15
CA ILE A 107 -20.15 -6.31 8.58
C ILE A 107 -19.13 -7.11 9.38
N GLN A 108 -18.86 -8.34 8.97
CA GLN A 108 -17.85 -9.15 9.65
C GLN A 108 -16.45 -8.52 9.56
N ILE A 109 -16.10 -7.98 8.39
CA ILE A 109 -14.80 -7.34 8.22
C ILE A 109 -14.75 -6.05 9.02
N LYS A 110 -15.82 -5.27 8.99
CA LYS A 110 -15.91 -4.04 9.76
C LYS A 110 -15.64 -4.29 11.24
N ASP A 111 -16.26 -5.33 11.79
CA ASP A 111 -16.10 -5.67 13.20
C ASP A 111 -14.71 -6.24 13.48
N MET A 112 -14.20 -7.09 12.58
CA MET A 112 -12.92 -7.76 12.78
C MET A 112 -11.74 -6.78 12.82
N PHE A 113 -11.77 -5.78 11.95
CA PHE A 113 -10.68 -4.80 11.85
C PHE A 113 -11.00 -3.47 12.53
N ASP A 114 -12.21 -3.34 13.07
CA ASP A 114 -12.67 -2.12 13.75
C ASP A 114 -12.52 -0.91 12.83
N VAL A 115 -13.11 -1.01 11.65
CA VAL A 115 -13.02 0.02 10.62
C VAL A 115 -14.40 0.43 10.14
N SER A 116 -14.44 1.50 9.35
CA SER A 116 -15.67 1.96 8.73
C SER A 116 -16.13 0.99 7.64
N ARG A 117 -17.38 1.12 7.22
CA ARG A 117 -17.91 0.31 6.13
C ARG A 117 -17.09 0.52 4.85
N LYS A 118 -16.66 1.76 4.58
CA LYS A 118 -15.84 2.07 3.42
C LYS A 118 -14.54 1.27 3.45
N ASN A 119 -13.85 1.27 4.59
CA ASN A 119 -12.59 0.58 4.70
C ASN A 119 -12.77 -0.94 4.69
N ALA A 120 -13.87 -1.43 5.26
CA ALA A 120 -14.19 -2.85 5.19
C ALA A 120 -14.38 -3.29 3.73
N LYS A 121 -15.05 -2.47 2.92
CA LYS A 121 -15.21 -2.76 1.50
C LYS A 121 -13.86 -2.79 0.79
N LEU A 122 -12.97 -1.86 1.14
CA LEU A 122 -11.62 -1.85 0.55
C LEU A 122 -10.87 -3.13 0.89
N ILE A 123 -11.04 -3.64 2.10
CA ILE A 123 -10.41 -4.90 2.49
C ILE A 123 -10.96 -6.06 1.66
N LEU A 124 -12.28 -6.11 1.48
CA LEU A 124 -12.87 -7.14 0.63
C LEU A 124 -12.34 -7.07 -0.80
N ASP A 125 -12.26 -5.87 -1.35
CA ASP A 125 -11.73 -5.67 -2.70
C ASP A 125 -10.28 -6.13 -2.79
N TYR A 126 -9.48 -5.80 -1.77
CA TYR A 126 -8.10 -6.22 -1.72
C TYR A 126 -7.96 -7.74 -1.73
N MET A 127 -8.77 -8.42 -0.92
CA MET A 127 -8.72 -9.87 -0.85
C MET A 127 -9.14 -10.51 -2.18
N GLU A 128 -10.10 -9.89 -2.86
CA GLU A 128 -10.51 -10.36 -4.17
C GLU A 128 -9.39 -10.18 -5.18
N ASN A 129 -8.75 -9.00 -5.17
CA ASN A 129 -7.63 -8.72 -6.08
C ASN A 129 -6.46 -9.67 -5.85
N MET A 130 -6.28 -10.13 -4.61
CA MET A 130 -5.21 -11.07 -4.26
C MET A 130 -5.59 -12.53 -4.49
N GLY A 131 -6.82 -12.78 -4.94
CA GLY A 131 -7.26 -14.16 -5.20
C GLY A 131 -7.58 -14.96 -3.95
N ILE A 132 -7.74 -14.29 -2.80
CA ILE A 132 -8.07 -14.97 -1.54
C ILE A 132 -9.55 -15.29 -1.47
N VAL A 133 -10.38 -14.42 -2.04
CA VAL A 133 -11.82 -14.58 -2.07
C VAL A 133 -12.33 -14.37 -3.49
N LYS A 134 -13.60 -14.74 -3.73
CA LYS A 134 -14.23 -14.55 -5.02
C LYS A 134 -15.61 -13.94 -4.81
N GLN A 135 -16.14 -13.37 -5.89
CA GLN A 135 -17.46 -12.75 -5.89
C GLN A 135 -18.55 -13.79 -5.71
N THR A 136 -19.64 -13.37 -5.05
CA THR A 136 -20.82 -14.24 -4.84
C THR A 136 -22.05 -13.75 -5.60
N GLY A 137 -21.96 -12.55 -6.20
CA GLY A 137 -23.11 -11.90 -6.81
C GLY A 137 -23.67 -10.78 -5.94
N ALA A 138 -23.38 -10.77 -4.66
CA ALA A 138 -23.74 -9.67 -3.76
C ALA A 138 -22.50 -8.84 -3.47
N GLN A 139 -22.61 -7.51 -3.61
CA GLN A 139 -21.46 -6.65 -3.44
C GLN A 139 -20.97 -6.57 -1.99
N SER A 140 -21.85 -6.89 -1.05
CA SER A 140 -21.53 -6.77 0.38
C SER A 140 -20.93 -8.05 0.96
N GLU A 141 -20.59 -9.01 0.11
CA GLU A 141 -19.99 -10.25 0.60
C GLU A 141 -19.05 -10.85 -0.44
N ARG A 142 -18.23 -11.78 0.03
CA ARG A 142 -17.32 -12.56 -0.81
C ARG A 142 -17.25 -13.96 -0.24
N GLN A 143 -16.72 -14.89 -1.03
CA GLN A 143 -16.58 -16.27 -0.59
C GLN A 143 -15.09 -16.65 -0.60
N MET A 144 -14.64 -17.30 0.49
CA MET A 144 -13.26 -17.79 0.57
C MET A 144 -13.02 -18.85 -0.48
N ARG A 145 -11.91 -18.73 -1.20
CA ARG A 145 -11.49 -19.72 -2.17
C ARG A 145 -10.96 -20.97 -1.52
#